data_f48603603a6af332882c3854bcb69c05
#
_entry.id   f48603603a6af332882c3854bcb69c05
#
_cell.length_a   1.000
_cell.length_b   1.000
_cell.length_c   1.000
_cell.angle_alpha   90.00
_cell.angle_beta   90.00
_cell.angle_gamma   90.00
#
_symmetry.space_group_name_H-M   'P 1'
#
loop_
_entity.id
_entity.type
_entity.pdbx_description
1 polymer ?
#
loop_
_entity_poly.entity_id
_entity_poly.type
_entity_poly.pdbx_seq_one_letter_code
_entity_poly.pdbx_strand_id
1 'polypeptide(L)'
;HGGPHLAYGPHFSAELQIMASAGYIVFYDNYRGSSSYGEDFALLLQYKYSSPEDFADHMSGIDALISKGIVDDKNLFIAGGSAGGIATAYAVGLTDRFNAAVSSKPVINWLSKPLTADSMVGQIYHQFPGPPWEHLEHYWERSPLSLVGNVTTPTMLITGEEDRRTPISETEQFYQ
;
A
#
# COMPACT_ATOMS: atom_id res chain seq x y z
N HIS A 1 0.56 3.04 6.34
CA HIS A 1 1.08 2.16 7.41
C HIS A 1 1.08 0.69 6.99
N GLY A 2 1.78 -0.15 7.76
CA GLY A 2 1.72 -1.60 7.59
C GLY A 2 0.36 -2.19 8.02
N GLY A 3 0.16 -3.47 7.81
CA GLY A 3 -1.06 -4.12 8.26
C GLY A 3 -1.88 -4.74 7.14
N PRO A 4 -3.22 -4.53 7.06
CA PRO A 4 -3.98 -3.29 7.27
C PRO A 4 -4.38 -2.96 8.71
N HIS A 5 -4.51 -3.93 9.59
CA HIS A 5 -5.04 -3.76 10.95
C HIS A 5 -4.02 -3.13 11.91
N LEU A 6 -3.49 -1.98 11.54
CA LEU A 6 -2.68 -1.09 12.36
C LEU A 6 -3.30 0.30 12.35
N ALA A 7 -2.75 1.21 13.13
CA ALA A 7 -3.15 2.62 13.10
C ALA A 7 -1.95 3.51 13.46
N TYR A 8 -1.86 4.64 12.80
CA TYR A 8 -1.02 5.73 13.27
C TYR A 8 -1.66 6.39 14.49
N GLY A 9 -0.84 6.80 15.43
CA GLY A 9 -1.19 7.57 16.61
C GLY A 9 -0.22 8.73 16.82
N PRO A 10 -0.38 9.50 17.91
CA PRO A 10 0.45 10.67 18.21
C PRO A 10 1.82 10.26 18.78
N HIS A 11 2.43 9.22 18.24
CA HIS A 11 3.75 8.74 18.65
C HIS A 11 4.84 9.39 17.81
N PHE A 12 6.00 9.58 18.41
CA PHE A 12 7.18 10.02 17.69
C PHE A 12 7.58 8.97 16.64
N SER A 13 7.75 9.41 15.40
CA SER A 13 8.30 8.61 14.31
C SER A 13 9.51 9.34 13.73
N ALA A 14 10.69 8.74 13.87
CA ALA A 14 11.93 9.31 13.34
C ALA A 14 11.85 9.46 11.81
N GLU A 15 11.25 8.50 11.11
CA GLU A 15 11.07 8.54 9.66
C GLU A 15 10.27 9.77 9.21
N LEU A 16 9.10 9.99 9.82
CA LEU A 16 8.25 11.14 9.50
C LEU A 16 8.93 12.47 9.85
N GLN A 17 9.67 12.51 10.96
CA GLN A 17 10.41 13.72 11.39
C GLN A 17 11.58 14.02 10.45
N ILE A 18 12.29 13.01 9.94
CA ILE A 18 13.37 13.18 8.96
C ILE A 18 12.82 13.80 7.68
N MET A 19 11.71 13.29 7.16
CA MET A 19 11.06 13.86 5.97
C MET A 19 10.62 15.30 6.21
N ALA A 20 9.97 15.58 7.35
CA ALA A 20 9.56 16.95 7.70
C ALA A 20 10.76 17.90 7.86
N SER A 21 11.87 17.43 8.44
CA SER A 21 13.11 18.21 8.57
C SER A 21 13.77 18.50 7.21
N ALA A 22 13.53 17.65 6.22
CA ALA A 22 13.99 17.86 4.84
C ALA A 22 13.11 18.85 4.05
N GLY A 23 12.04 19.38 4.67
CA GLY A 23 11.17 20.40 4.07
C GLY A 23 9.89 19.85 3.44
N TYR A 24 9.60 18.57 3.62
CA TYR A 24 8.35 17.99 3.12
C TYR A 24 7.19 18.24 4.10
N ILE A 25 6.00 18.45 3.54
CA ILE A 25 4.75 18.28 4.27
C ILE A 25 4.45 16.78 4.26
N VAL A 26 4.46 16.17 5.44
CA VAL A 26 4.28 14.73 5.59
C VAL A 26 2.83 14.45 5.99
N PHE A 27 2.11 13.80 5.10
CA PHE A 27 0.74 13.33 5.32
C PHE A 27 0.73 11.82 5.51
N TYR A 28 0.00 11.35 6.49
CA TYR A 28 -0.30 9.95 6.72
C TYR A 28 -1.71 9.82 7.30
N ASP A 29 -2.39 8.77 6.95
CA ASP A 29 -3.79 8.55 7.33
C ASP A 29 -4.03 7.19 7.97
N ASN A 30 -5.18 7.08 8.62
CA ASN A 30 -5.77 5.83 9.04
C ASN A 30 -6.95 5.53 8.11
N TYR A 31 -6.63 4.95 6.97
CA TYR A 31 -7.63 4.55 5.97
C TYR A 31 -8.54 3.44 6.48
N ARG A 32 -9.65 3.19 5.78
CA ARG A 32 -10.57 2.09 6.11
C ARG A 32 -9.82 0.78 6.30
N GLY A 33 -10.25 -0.05 7.24
CA GLY A 33 -9.52 -1.26 7.62
C GLY A 33 -8.46 -1.06 8.70
N SER A 34 -8.12 0.19 9.07
CA SER A 34 -7.23 0.48 10.18
C SER A 34 -7.85 0.07 11.52
N SER A 35 -7.01 -0.28 12.50
CA SER A 35 -7.47 -0.52 13.88
C SER A 35 -7.77 0.78 14.63
N SER A 36 -8.25 0.67 15.86
CA SER A 36 -8.53 1.79 16.78
C SER A 36 -9.79 2.61 16.51
N TYR A 37 -10.60 2.25 15.51
CA TYR A 37 -11.87 2.93 15.17
C TYR A 37 -13.08 2.01 15.29
N GLY A 38 -12.94 0.87 15.99
CA GLY A 38 -13.98 -0.14 16.14
C GLY A 38 -13.91 -1.25 15.09
N GLU A 39 -14.63 -2.34 15.36
CA GLU A 39 -14.62 -3.55 14.54
C GLU A 39 -15.20 -3.28 13.14
N ASP A 40 -16.32 -2.57 13.08
CA ASP A 40 -16.99 -2.24 11.82
C ASP A 40 -16.04 -1.50 10.84
N PHE A 41 -15.24 -0.56 11.37
CA PHE A 41 -14.27 0.16 10.56
C PHE A 41 -13.10 -0.75 10.12
N ALA A 42 -12.61 -1.61 11.00
CA ALA A 42 -11.54 -2.56 10.68
C ALA A 42 -11.96 -3.58 9.62
N LEU A 43 -13.24 -3.95 9.58
CA LEU A 43 -13.78 -4.92 8.61
C LEU A 43 -14.14 -4.32 7.25
N LEU A 44 -14.02 -3.01 7.04
CA LEU A 44 -14.34 -2.36 5.76
C LEU A 44 -13.50 -2.87 4.58
N LEU A 45 -12.30 -3.40 4.84
CA LEU A 45 -11.43 -4.03 3.84
C LEU A 45 -11.48 -5.57 3.83
N GLN A 46 -12.40 -6.19 4.58
CA GLN A 46 -12.53 -7.64 4.51
C GLN A 46 -12.86 -8.05 3.06
N TYR A 47 -12.05 -8.96 2.50
CA TYR A 47 -12.11 -9.41 1.10
C TYR A 47 -11.93 -8.30 0.04
N LYS A 48 -11.50 -7.11 0.45
CA LYS A 48 -11.31 -5.96 -0.46
C LYS A 48 -9.92 -5.35 -0.37
N TYR A 49 -9.00 -6.00 0.30
CA TYR A 49 -7.68 -5.44 0.52
C TYR A 49 -6.87 -5.30 -0.77
N SER A 50 -6.18 -4.19 -0.89
CA SER A 50 -5.72 -3.51 -2.10
C SER A 50 -6.89 -3.26 -3.06
N SER A 51 -7.52 -2.13 -2.92
CA SER A 51 -8.75 -1.81 -3.63
C SER A 51 -8.84 -0.34 -4.02
N PRO A 52 -9.72 0.00 -4.98
CA PRO A 52 -10.03 1.40 -5.25
C PRO A 52 -10.58 2.17 -4.04
N GLU A 53 -11.19 1.48 -3.07
CA GLU A 53 -11.80 2.10 -1.90
C GLU A 53 -10.76 2.62 -0.90
N ASP A 54 -9.71 1.84 -0.57
CA ASP A 54 -8.63 2.32 0.29
C ASP A 54 -7.75 3.35 -0.41
N PHE A 55 -7.51 3.18 -1.71
CA PHE A 55 -6.88 4.21 -2.53
C PHE A 55 -7.65 5.54 -2.49
N ALA A 56 -8.98 5.51 -2.57
CA ALA A 56 -9.81 6.72 -2.52
C ALA A 56 -9.70 7.45 -1.16
N ASP A 57 -9.51 6.73 -0.06
CA ASP A 57 -9.29 7.35 1.25
C ASP A 57 -8.00 8.17 1.27
N HIS A 58 -6.89 7.62 0.77
CA HIS A 58 -5.62 8.34 0.65
C HIS A 58 -5.77 9.59 -0.23
N MET A 59 -6.42 9.46 -1.39
CA MET A 59 -6.63 10.58 -2.32
C MET A 59 -7.50 11.68 -1.71
N SER A 60 -8.54 11.32 -0.97
CA SER A 60 -9.41 12.27 -0.28
C SER A 60 -8.64 13.13 0.74
N GLY A 61 -7.71 12.51 1.47
CA GLY A 61 -6.83 13.21 2.40
C GLY A 61 -5.92 14.22 1.70
N ILE A 62 -5.30 13.83 0.60
CA ILE A 62 -4.45 14.69 -0.22
C ILE A 62 -5.28 15.85 -0.79
N ASP A 63 -6.45 15.57 -1.35
CA ASP A 63 -7.32 16.59 -1.96
C ASP A 63 -7.81 17.61 -0.93
N ALA A 64 -8.06 17.17 0.32
CA ALA A 64 -8.40 18.06 1.42
C ALA A 64 -7.25 19.02 1.78
N LEU A 65 -6.00 18.57 1.72
CA LEU A 65 -4.82 19.41 1.97
C LEU A 65 -4.55 20.39 0.81
N ILE A 66 -4.72 19.95 -0.41
CA ILE A 66 -4.62 20.80 -1.60
C ILE A 66 -5.68 21.90 -1.57
N SER A 67 -6.92 21.55 -1.27
CA SER A 67 -8.04 22.53 -1.20
C SER A 67 -7.85 23.59 -0.12
N LYS A 68 -7.09 23.30 0.93
CA LYS A 68 -6.70 24.25 1.99
C LYS A 68 -5.49 25.10 1.61
N GLY A 69 -4.89 24.88 0.46
CA GLY A 69 -3.69 25.59 0.03
C GLY A 69 -2.42 25.24 0.83
N ILE A 70 -2.41 24.08 1.49
CA ILE A 70 -1.27 23.63 2.32
C ILE A 70 -0.23 22.89 1.47
N VAL A 71 -0.69 22.18 0.43
CA VAL A 71 0.11 21.28 -0.41
C VAL A 71 0.04 21.74 -1.87
N ASP A 72 1.19 21.69 -2.55
CA ASP A 72 1.31 21.88 -3.99
C ASP A 72 0.94 20.57 -4.71
N ASP A 73 -0.11 20.61 -5.52
CA ASP A 73 -0.62 19.46 -6.27
C ASP A 73 0.31 18.97 -7.38
N LYS A 74 1.34 19.77 -7.72
CA LYS A 74 2.35 19.42 -8.72
C LYS A 74 3.58 18.74 -8.16
N ASN A 75 3.71 18.67 -6.83
CA ASN A 75 4.87 18.13 -6.12
C ASN A 75 4.43 17.09 -5.08
N LEU A 76 3.77 16.03 -5.55
CA LEU A 76 3.31 14.93 -4.72
C LEU A 76 4.26 13.74 -4.82
N PHE A 77 4.53 13.12 -3.68
CA PHE A 77 5.35 11.91 -3.56
C PHE A 77 4.62 10.90 -2.69
N ILE A 78 4.80 9.62 -2.95
CA ILE A 78 4.19 8.55 -2.17
C ILE A 78 5.26 7.56 -1.70
N ALA A 79 5.20 7.17 -0.43
CA ALA A 79 6.10 6.17 0.11
C ALA A 79 5.38 5.28 1.13
N GLY A 80 5.77 4.01 1.19
CA GLY A 80 5.22 3.11 2.18
C GLY A 80 5.96 1.79 2.25
N GLY A 81 5.83 1.12 3.41
CA GLY A 81 6.42 -0.19 3.64
C GLY A 81 5.37 -1.26 3.94
N SER A 82 5.61 -2.50 3.49
CA SER A 82 4.68 -3.63 3.68
C SER A 82 3.32 -3.31 3.05
N ALA A 83 2.24 -3.24 3.82
CA ALA A 83 0.93 -2.80 3.33
C ALA A 83 0.98 -1.39 2.69
N GLY A 84 1.76 -0.46 3.26
CA GLY A 84 2.01 0.84 2.63
C GLY A 84 2.80 0.74 1.32
N GLY A 85 3.68 -0.25 1.19
CA GLY A 85 4.36 -0.57 -0.06
C GLY A 85 3.41 -1.09 -1.13
N ILE A 86 2.43 -1.93 -0.74
CA ILE A 86 1.34 -2.39 -1.62
C ILE A 86 0.53 -1.19 -2.09
N ALA A 87 0.08 -0.34 -1.15
CA ALA A 87 -0.70 0.86 -1.46
C ALA A 87 0.04 1.79 -2.41
N THR A 88 1.36 1.96 -2.22
CA THR A 88 2.22 2.74 -3.11
C THR A 88 2.27 2.15 -4.52
N ALA A 89 2.57 0.85 -4.64
CA ALA A 89 2.64 0.17 -5.94
C ALA A 89 1.29 0.15 -6.66
N TYR A 90 0.20 -0.03 -5.91
CA TYR A 90 -1.16 0.01 -6.45
C TYR A 90 -1.53 1.42 -6.93
N ALA A 91 -1.21 2.45 -6.11
CA ALA A 91 -1.50 3.85 -6.43
C ALA A 91 -0.83 4.31 -7.72
N VAL A 92 0.46 4.01 -7.92
CA VAL A 92 1.17 4.44 -9.15
C VAL A 92 0.69 3.72 -10.41
N GLY A 93 -0.03 2.60 -10.26
CA GLY A 93 -0.74 1.94 -11.36
C GLY A 93 -2.13 2.51 -11.65
N LEU A 94 -2.72 3.24 -10.69
CA LEU A 94 -4.04 3.86 -10.80
C LEU A 94 -3.98 5.35 -11.22
N THR A 95 -2.89 6.05 -10.93
CA THR A 95 -2.79 7.49 -11.15
C THR A 95 -1.34 7.91 -11.45
N ASP A 96 -1.21 8.99 -12.20
CA ASP A 96 0.06 9.67 -12.52
C ASP A 96 0.30 10.94 -11.66
N ARG A 97 -0.47 11.14 -10.59
CA ARG A 97 -0.38 12.33 -9.71
C ARG A 97 0.96 12.47 -8.99
N PHE A 98 1.68 11.35 -8.80
CA PHE A 98 2.91 11.34 -8.01
C PHE A 98 4.15 11.54 -8.89
N ASN A 99 5.03 12.45 -8.48
CA ASN A 99 6.28 12.74 -9.18
C ASN A 99 7.34 11.65 -8.96
N ALA A 100 7.30 10.98 -7.81
CA ALA A 100 8.09 9.78 -7.52
C ALA A 100 7.44 8.96 -6.41
N ALA A 101 7.82 7.69 -6.34
CA ALA A 101 7.32 6.73 -5.37
C ALA A 101 8.45 5.89 -4.75
N VAL A 102 8.26 5.49 -3.49
CA VAL A 102 9.14 4.51 -2.81
C VAL A 102 8.28 3.39 -2.24
N SER A 103 8.36 2.21 -2.82
CA SER A 103 7.67 1.01 -2.36
C SER A 103 8.66 0.07 -1.69
N SER A 104 8.52 -0.09 -0.38
CA SER A 104 9.41 -0.90 0.43
C SER A 104 8.74 -2.20 0.84
N LYS A 105 9.40 -3.33 0.57
CA LYS A 105 8.92 -4.69 0.89
C LYS A 105 7.42 -4.88 0.58
N PRO A 106 7.00 -4.59 -0.67
CA PRO A 106 5.58 -4.71 -1.06
C PRO A 106 5.18 -6.16 -1.28
N VAL A 107 3.87 -6.40 -1.29
CA VAL A 107 3.29 -7.51 -2.04
C VAL A 107 2.86 -6.96 -3.39
N ILE A 108 3.27 -7.60 -4.46
CA ILE A 108 2.97 -7.19 -5.83
C ILE A 108 1.98 -8.14 -6.51
N ASN A 109 2.08 -9.41 -6.17
CA ASN A 109 1.28 -10.47 -6.78
C ASN A 109 0.64 -11.33 -5.68
N TRP A 110 -0.64 -11.14 -5.46
CA TRP A 110 -1.38 -11.92 -4.47
C TRP A 110 -1.57 -13.40 -4.86
N LEU A 111 -1.30 -13.78 -6.12
CA LEU A 111 -1.30 -15.19 -6.53
C LEU A 111 -0.03 -15.92 -6.06
N SER A 112 1.14 -15.26 -6.13
CA SER A 112 2.42 -15.86 -5.74
C SER A 112 2.68 -15.74 -4.23
N LYS A 113 2.35 -14.61 -3.63
CA LYS A 113 2.68 -14.30 -2.23
C LYS A 113 2.15 -15.32 -1.22
N PRO A 114 0.89 -15.81 -1.29
CA PRO A 114 0.40 -16.84 -0.38
C PRO A 114 1.15 -18.17 -0.44
N LEU A 115 1.83 -18.41 -1.56
CA LEU A 115 2.50 -19.67 -1.85
C LEU A 115 4.01 -19.61 -1.57
N THR A 116 4.57 -18.43 -1.34
CA THR A 116 6.01 -18.20 -1.16
C THR A 116 6.39 -17.60 0.18
N ALA A 117 5.46 -16.93 0.86
CA ALA A 117 5.71 -16.29 2.15
C ALA A 117 5.67 -17.28 3.32
N ASP A 118 6.38 -16.94 4.39
CA ASP A 118 6.50 -17.74 5.62
C ASP A 118 5.23 -17.79 6.48
N SER A 119 4.26 -16.92 6.24
CA SER A 119 3.04 -16.81 7.05
C SER A 119 1.88 -16.25 6.26
N MET A 120 1.08 -17.11 5.64
CA MET A 120 -0.05 -16.69 4.80
C MET A 120 -1.38 -17.36 5.07
N VAL A 121 -1.40 -18.49 5.77
CA VAL A 121 -2.63 -19.28 5.94
C VAL A 121 -3.77 -18.44 6.53
N GLY A 122 -3.47 -17.57 7.51
CA GLY A 122 -4.47 -16.66 8.09
C GLY A 122 -4.99 -15.61 7.09
N GLN A 123 -4.11 -15.05 6.27
CA GLN A 123 -4.49 -14.01 5.31
C GLN A 123 -5.42 -14.52 4.20
N ILE A 124 -5.23 -15.76 3.74
CA ILE A 124 -6.08 -16.38 2.71
C ILE A 124 -7.56 -16.38 3.14
N TYR A 125 -7.84 -16.59 4.42
CA TYR A 125 -9.21 -16.72 4.91
C TYR A 125 -9.77 -15.48 5.60
N HIS A 126 -8.92 -14.49 5.92
CA HIS A 126 -9.34 -13.24 6.56
C HIS A 126 -9.37 -12.05 5.61
N GLN A 127 -8.43 -12.01 4.67
CA GLN A 127 -8.32 -10.90 3.70
C GLN A 127 -8.87 -11.27 2.32
N PHE A 128 -8.95 -12.57 2.02
CA PHE A 128 -9.46 -13.11 0.76
C PHE A 128 -10.57 -14.12 1.04
N PRO A 129 -11.46 -14.37 0.07
CA PRO A 129 -12.61 -15.28 0.25
C PRO A 129 -12.23 -16.76 0.32
N GLY A 130 -10.98 -17.10 0.06
CA GLY A 130 -10.45 -18.47 0.03
C GLY A 130 -9.12 -18.55 -0.73
N PRO A 131 -8.64 -19.75 -1.06
CA PRO A 131 -7.33 -19.93 -1.68
C PRO A 131 -7.25 -19.36 -3.11
N PRO A 132 -6.04 -18.97 -3.58
CA PRO A 132 -5.89 -18.29 -4.87
C PRO A 132 -6.40 -19.10 -6.08
N TRP A 133 -6.25 -20.42 -6.07
CA TRP A 133 -6.70 -21.28 -7.20
C TRP A 133 -8.23 -21.38 -7.33
N GLU A 134 -9.01 -21.00 -6.32
CA GLU A 134 -10.47 -20.93 -6.36
C GLU A 134 -10.98 -19.53 -6.67
N HIS A 135 -10.12 -18.50 -6.54
CA HIS A 135 -10.50 -17.09 -6.63
C HIS A 135 -9.51 -16.26 -7.47
N LEU A 136 -9.02 -16.81 -8.59
CA LEU A 136 -7.94 -16.22 -9.41
C LEU A 136 -8.19 -14.76 -9.79
N GLU A 137 -9.39 -14.46 -10.31
CA GLU A 137 -9.75 -13.10 -10.73
C GLU A 137 -9.70 -12.12 -9.57
N HIS A 138 -10.29 -12.50 -8.43
CA HIS A 138 -10.28 -11.69 -7.22
C HIS A 138 -8.84 -11.37 -6.74
N TYR A 139 -7.94 -12.36 -6.74
CA TYR A 139 -6.54 -12.16 -6.38
C TYR A 139 -5.80 -11.29 -7.39
N TRP A 140 -6.05 -11.47 -8.68
CA TRP A 140 -5.43 -10.70 -9.74
C TRP A 140 -5.81 -9.22 -9.67
N GLU A 141 -7.09 -8.91 -9.53
CA GLU A 141 -7.59 -7.52 -9.40
C GLU A 141 -7.01 -6.79 -8.19
N ARG A 142 -6.65 -7.51 -7.12
CA ARG A 142 -6.04 -6.96 -5.90
C ARG A 142 -4.50 -6.85 -5.99
N SER A 143 -3.91 -7.40 -7.01
CA SER A 143 -2.46 -7.40 -7.21
C SER A 143 -2.01 -6.11 -7.90
N PRO A 144 -1.06 -5.36 -7.33
CA PRO A 144 -0.42 -4.24 -8.04
C PRO A 144 0.11 -4.64 -9.42
N LEU A 145 0.53 -5.91 -9.59
CA LEU A 145 0.99 -6.45 -10.87
C LEU A 145 -0.02 -6.32 -11.99
N SER A 146 -1.32 -6.39 -11.69
CA SER A 146 -2.37 -6.22 -12.70
C SER A 146 -2.39 -4.83 -13.34
N LEU A 147 -1.79 -3.86 -12.67
CA LEU A 147 -1.74 -2.44 -13.06
C LEU A 147 -0.35 -2.00 -13.52
N VAL A 148 0.67 -2.87 -13.46
CA VAL A 148 2.07 -2.48 -13.71
C VAL A 148 2.29 -1.85 -15.09
N GLY A 149 1.53 -2.28 -16.10
CA GLY A 149 1.58 -1.70 -17.44
C GLY A 149 1.17 -0.23 -17.55
N ASN A 150 0.50 0.32 -16.54
CA ASN A 150 0.09 1.72 -16.48
C ASN A 150 1.13 2.61 -15.76
N VAL A 151 2.13 2.03 -15.11
CA VAL A 151 3.07 2.77 -14.26
C VAL A 151 4.00 3.63 -15.11
N THR A 152 3.91 4.94 -14.91
CA THR A 152 4.81 5.94 -15.50
C THR A 152 5.61 6.70 -14.43
N THR A 153 5.17 6.65 -13.19
CA THR A 153 5.82 7.31 -12.05
C THR A 153 7.18 6.65 -11.74
N PRO A 154 8.29 7.41 -11.68
CA PRO A 154 9.57 6.89 -11.21
C PRO A 154 9.41 6.26 -9.82
N THR A 155 9.67 4.95 -9.73
CA THR A 155 9.40 4.18 -8.51
C THR A 155 10.67 3.47 -8.04
N MET A 156 11.07 3.79 -6.81
CA MET A 156 12.13 3.07 -6.11
C MET A 156 11.55 1.87 -5.38
N LEU A 157 12.16 0.72 -5.57
CA LEU A 157 11.79 -0.54 -4.91
C LEU A 157 12.86 -0.93 -3.90
N ILE A 158 12.46 -1.29 -2.68
CA ILE A 158 13.37 -1.70 -1.61
C ILE A 158 12.84 -2.95 -0.95
N THR A 159 13.62 -4.04 -0.94
CA THR A 159 13.28 -5.27 -0.21
C THR A 159 14.55 -5.95 0.28
N GLY A 160 14.51 -6.49 1.49
CA GLY A 160 15.60 -7.29 2.01
C GLY A 160 15.68 -8.62 1.26
N GLU A 161 16.90 -9.04 0.89
CA GLU A 161 17.14 -10.28 0.14
C GLU A 161 16.60 -11.52 0.86
N GLU A 162 16.62 -11.51 2.19
CA GLU A 162 16.13 -12.62 3.03
C GLU A 162 14.73 -12.33 3.64
N ASP A 163 13.99 -11.36 3.13
CA ASP A 163 12.62 -11.11 3.58
C ASP A 163 11.72 -12.28 3.16
N ARG A 164 11.24 -13.02 4.14
CA ARG A 164 10.36 -14.18 3.93
C ARG A 164 8.88 -13.86 4.13
N ARG A 165 8.57 -12.67 4.63
CA ARG A 165 7.20 -12.19 4.79
C ARG A 165 6.66 -11.56 3.52
N THR A 166 7.49 -10.74 2.88
CA THR A 166 7.27 -10.17 1.55
C THR A 166 8.50 -10.51 0.70
N PRO A 167 8.55 -11.71 0.14
CA PRO A 167 9.73 -12.23 -0.54
C PRO A 167 10.22 -11.30 -1.65
N ILE A 168 11.53 -11.24 -1.86
CA ILE A 168 12.15 -10.39 -2.86
C ILE A 168 11.58 -10.61 -4.26
N SER A 169 11.12 -11.82 -4.56
CA SER A 169 10.45 -12.16 -5.82
C SER A 169 9.19 -11.32 -6.11
N GLU A 170 8.54 -10.79 -5.08
CA GLU A 170 7.43 -9.85 -5.27
C GLU A 170 7.93 -8.54 -5.88
N THR A 171 9.01 -8.00 -5.33
CA THR A 171 9.64 -6.77 -5.83
C THR A 171 10.22 -6.96 -7.23
N GLU A 172 10.84 -8.09 -7.50
CA GLU A 172 11.40 -8.45 -8.81
C GLU A 172 10.32 -8.49 -9.90
N GLN A 173 9.13 -9.03 -9.62
CA GLN A 173 8.02 -9.04 -10.58
C GLN A 173 7.58 -7.64 -11.01
N PHE A 174 7.65 -6.64 -10.11
CA PHE A 174 7.29 -5.27 -10.43
C PHE A 174 8.40 -4.54 -11.21
N TYR A 175 9.64 -4.93 -10.98
CA TYR A 175 10.82 -4.35 -11.62
C TYR A 175 10.96 -4.77 -13.09
N GLN A 176 10.64 -6.04 -13.44
CA GLN A 176 10.73 -6.57 -14.80
C GLN A 176 9.71 -5.94 -15.75
#